data_770c9d8451c8eaf3d1a8b0dde60d6c7a
#
_entry.id   770c9d8451c8eaf3d1a8b0dde60d6c7a
#
_cell.length_a   1.000
_cell.length_b   1.000
_cell.length_c   1.000
_cell.angle_alpha   90.00
_cell.angle_beta   90.00
_cell.angle_gamma   90.00
#
_symmetry.space_group_name_H-M   'P 1'
#
loop_
_entity.id
_entity.type
_entity.pdbx_description
1 polymer ?
#
loop_
_entity_poly.entity_id
_entity_poly.type
_entity_poly.pdbx_seq_one_letter_code
_entity_poly.pdbx_strand_id
1 'polypeptide(L)'
;MRRYKFFLLLLLLGLTGCASQTRNMAESINPSTPQFREPACQRSFALAPLHDEIKLARTIATPSLLLLTGGGYLLPLLGLNMGLDAIDHYDASYVSKVCGGMATPSRNILEKVLLGAGFSLFTGNMKVWSQ
;
A
#
# COMPACT_ATOMS: atom_id res chain seq x y z
N MET A 1 -27.95 -9.21 -18.94
CA MET A 1 -27.07 -8.14 -19.42
C MET A 1 -26.76 -7.05 -18.39
N ARG A 2 -27.65 -6.74 -17.42
CA ARG A 2 -27.44 -5.67 -16.41
C ARG A 2 -26.45 -6.07 -15.29
N ARG A 3 -26.40 -7.35 -14.92
CA ARG A 3 -25.58 -7.87 -13.80
C ARG A 3 -24.08 -7.89 -14.11
N TYR A 4 -23.65 -8.23 -15.32
CA TYR A 4 -22.23 -8.23 -15.66
C TYR A 4 -21.63 -6.82 -15.77
N LYS A 5 -22.44 -5.81 -16.17
CA LYS A 5 -22.02 -4.41 -16.18
C LYS A 5 -21.74 -3.89 -14.77
N PHE A 6 -22.53 -4.34 -13.80
CA PHE A 6 -22.32 -4.01 -12.39
C PHE A 6 -21.05 -4.66 -11.84
N PHE A 7 -20.79 -5.93 -12.20
CA PHE A 7 -19.56 -6.63 -11.85
C PHE A 7 -18.32 -5.99 -12.51
N LEU A 8 -18.42 -5.59 -13.76
CA LEU A 8 -17.33 -4.92 -14.46
C LEU A 8 -17.03 -3.54 -13.85
N LEU A 9 -18.06 -2.79 -13.46
CA LEU A 9 -17.93 -1.51 -12.77
C LEU A 9 -17.27 -1.66 -11.40
N LEU A 10 -17.66 -2.67 -10.62
CA LEU A 10 -17.04 -2.99 -9.33
C LEU A 10 -15.57 -3.41 -9.50
N LEU A 11 -15.26 -4.18 -10.55
CA LEU A 11 -13.88 -4.58 -10.86
C LEU A 11 -13.01 -3.37 -11.23
N LEU A 12 -13.54 -2.45 -12.05
CA LEU A 12 -12.86 -1.22 -12.44
C LEU A 12 -12.64 -0.27 -11.24
N LEU A 13 -13.63 -0.15 -10.35
CA LEU A 13 -13.50 0.64 -9.12
C LEU A 13 -12.47 0.02 -8.13
N GLY A 14 -12.34 -1.30 -8.12
CA GLY A 14 -11.33 -1.99 -7.30
C GLY A 14 -9.88 -1.76 -7.78
N LEU A 15 -9.66 -1.44 -9.04
CA LEU A 15 -8.33 -1.21 -9.61
C LEU A 15 -7.75 0.18 -9.29
N THR A 16 -8.59 1.15 -8.94
CA THR A 16 -8.13 2.53 -8.66
C THR A 16 -7.49 2.71 -7.27
N GLY A 17 -7.60 1.73 -6.39
CA GLY A 17 -7.06 1.78 -5.02
C GLY A 17 -5.66 1.16 -4.84
N CYS A 18 -4.93 0.87 -5.92
CA CYS A 18 -3.69 0.08 -5.84
C CYS A 18 -2.40 0.90 -5.61
N ALA A 19 -2.47 2.25 -5.54
CA ALA A 19 -1.28 3.04 -5.27
C ALA A 19 -0.70 2.73 -3.87
N SER A 20 0.62 2.54 -3.80
CA SER A 20 1.35 2.34 -2.55
C SER A 20 1.46 3.64 -1.75
N GLN A 21 1.79 3.55 -0.46
CA GLN A 21 2.07 4.74 0.35
C GLN A 21 3.32 5.47 -0.16
N THR A 22 4.30 4.71 -0.61
CA THR A 22 5.54 5.24 -1.21
C THR A 22 5.23 6.02 -2.49
N ARG A 23 4.33 5.54 -3.36
CA ARG A 23 3.88 6.28 -4.54
C ARG A 23 3.14 7.56 -4.15
N ASN A 24 2.16 7.47 -3.27
CA ASN A 24 1.40 8.63 -2.82
C ASN A 24 2.32 9.71 -2.23
N MET A 25 3.33 9.28 -1.47
CA MET A 25 4.34 10.19 -0.92
C MET A 25 5.17 10.83 -2.05
N ALA A 26 5.68 10.03 -3.00
CA ALA A 26 6.47 10.52 -4.11
C ALA A 26 5.71 11.56 -4.96
N GLU A 27 4.43 11.33 -5.21
CA GLU A 27 3.56 12.25 -5.96
C GLU A 27 3.19 13.52 -5.19
N SER A 28 3.22 13.48 -3.85
CA SER A 28 2.93 14.63 -2.99
C SER A 28 4.10 15.61 -2.83
N ILE A 29 5.31 15.22 -3.23
CA ILE A 29 6.51 16.05 -3.08
C ILE A 29 6.46 17.22 -4.07
N ASN A 30 6.71 18.42 -3.55
CA ASN A 30 6.79 19.61 -4.38
C ASN A 30 8.09 19.62 -5.21
N PRO A 31 8.02 19.56 -6.56
CA PRO A 31 9.21 19.56 -7.41
C PRO A 31 10.02 20.85 -7.38
N SER A 32 9.49 21.91 -6.76
CA SER A 32 10.20 23.20 -6.60
C SER A 32 11.18 23.21 -5.42
N THR A 33 11.18 22.18 -4.57
CA THR A 33 12.12 22.10 -3.45
C THR A 33 13.55 21.82 -3.95
N PRO A 34 14.59 22.46 -3.38
CA PRO A 34 15.97 22.18 -3.78
C PRO A 34 16.34 20.70 -3.66
N GLN A 35 15.88 20.03 -2.61
CA GLN A 35 16.12 18.62 -2.32
C GLN A 35 15.51 17.67 -3.36
N PHE A 36 14.48 18.11 -4.07
CA PHE A 36 13.87 17.30 -5.14
C PHE A 36 14.89 16.89 -6.21
N ARG A 37 15.86 17.76 -6.52
CA ARG A 37 16.89 17.51 -7.54
C ARG A 37 18.08 16.69 -7.02
N GLU A 38 18.13 16.41 -5.73
CA GLU A 38 19.21 15.63 -5.16
C GLU A 38 19.15 14.16 -5.64
N PRO A 39 20.31 13.54 -5.94
CA PRO A 39 20.35 12.16 -6.41
C PRO A 39 19.71 11.15 -5.42
N ALA A 40 19.72 11.45 -4.12
CA ALA A 40 19.09 10.62 -3.10
C ALA A 40 17.56 10.63 -3.23
N CYS A 41 16.97 11.81 -3.43
CA CYS A 41 15.53 11.94 -3.67
C CYS A 41 15.12 11.25 -4.97
N GLN A 42 15.82 11.51 -6.08
CA GLN A 42 15.51 10.92 -7.37
C GLN A 42 15.58 9.37 -7.35
N ARG A 43 16.59 8.83 -6.68
CA ARG A 43 16.70 7.36 -6.53
C ARG A 43 15.62 6.77 -5.66
N SER A 44 15.13 7.50 -4.66
CA SER A 44 14.06 7.01 -3.78
C SER A 44 12.73 6.83 -4.52
N PHE A 45 12.49 7.55 -5.61
CA PHE A 45 11.30 7.37 -6.45
C PHE A 45 11.23 6.00 -7.14
N ALA A 46 12.37 5.32 -7.33
CA ALA A 46 12.40 3.96 -7.86
C ALA A 46 11.73 2.94 -6.93
N LEU A 47 11.53 3.27 -5.65
CA LEU A 47 10.81 2.42 -4.70
C LEU A 47 9.29 2.39 -4.96
N ALA A 48 8.73 3.47 -5.50
CA ALA A 48 7.29 3.57 -5.72
C ALA A 48 6.72 2.47 -6.65
N PRO A 49 7.25 2.23 -7.86
CA PRO A 49 6.77 1.16 -8.72
C PRO A 49 6.97 -0.23 -8.10
N LEU A 50 8.05 -0.46 -7.36
CA LEU A 50 8.28 -1.72 -6.67
C LEU A 50 7.18 -2.02 -5.65
N HIS A 51 6.81 -1.04 -4.83
CA HIS A 51 5.73 -1.22 -3.85
C HIS A 51 4.36 -1.37 -4.50
N ASP A 52 4.11 -0.72 -5.63
CA ASP A 52 2.87 -0.92 -6.40
C ASP A 52 2.75 -2.34 -6.93
N GLU A 53 3.82 -2.90 -7.48
CA GLU A 53 3.86 -4.29 -7.97
C GLU A 53 3.63 -5.29 -6.82
N ILE A 54 4.31 -5.10 -5.68
CA ILE A 54 4.12 -5.93 -4.49
C ILE A 54 2.67 -5.84 -4.01
N LYS A 55 2.09 -4.65 -3.98
CA LYS A 55 0.71 -4.43 -3.55
C LYS A 55 -0.29 -5.09 -4.49
N LEU A 56 -0.09 -4.97 -5.80
CA LEU A 56 -0.90 -5.64 -6.81
C LEU A 56 -0.81 -7.16 -6.67
N ALA A 57 0.41 -7.70 -6.56
CA ALA A 57 0.63 -9.13 -6.38
C ALA A 57 -0.09 -9.67 -5.13
N ARG A 58 -0.01 -8.98 -3.99
CA ARG A 58 -0.72 -9.34 -2.76
C ARG A 58 -2.23 -9.34 -2.94
N THR A 59 -2.77 -8.34 -3.63
CA THR A 59 -4.22 -8.19 -3.83
C THR A 59 -4.81 -9.37 -4.60
N ILE A 60 -4.03 -9.96 -5.50
CA ILE A 60 -4.43 -11.13 -6.27
C ILE A 60 -4.10 -12.43 -5.51
N ALA A 61 -2.90 -12.57 -4.97
CA ALA A 61 -2.42 -13.81 -4.37
C ALA A 61 -3.10 -14.13 -3.03
N THR A 62 -3.35 -13.13 -2.19
CA THR A 62 -3.91 -13.36 -0.85
C THR A 62 -5.28 -14.06 -0.88
N PRO A 63 -6.30 -13.55 -1.59
CA PRO A 63 -7.59 -14.23 -1.66
C PRO A 63 -7.51 -15.59 -2.35
N SER A 64 -6.66 -15.73 -3.38
CA SER A 64 -6.47 -17.00 -4.08
C SER A 64 -5.90 -18.07 -3.15
N LEU A 65 -4.87 -17.74 -2.36
CA LEU A 65 -4.27 -18.67 -1.40
C LEU A 65 -5.25 -19.04 -0.27
N LEU A 66 -6.04 -18.09 0.23
CA LEU A 66 -7.05 -18.37 1.26
C LEU A 66 -8.12 -19.33 0.76
N LEU A 67 -8.59 -19.17 -0.48
CA LEU A 67 -9.56 -20.06 -1.08
C LEU A 67 -8.98 -21.46 -1.30
N LEU A 68 -7.75 -21.58 -1.82
CA LEU A 68 -7.11 -22.86 -2.08
C LEU A 68 -6.80 -23.66 -0.81
N THR A 69 -6.54 -22.97 0.31
CA THR A 69 -6.12 -23.60 1.57
C THR A 69 -7.23 -23.70 2.60
N GLY A 70 -8.48 -23.36 2.22
CA GLY A 70 -9.61 -23.36 3.16
C GLY A 70 -9.40 -22.46 4.38
N GLY A 71 -8.58 -21.39 4.24
CA GLY A 71 -8.29 -20.44 5.33
C GLY A 71 -7.13 -20.84 6.25
N GLY A 72 -6.51 -22.01 6.07
CA GLY A 72 -5.44 -22.51 6.96
C GLY A 72 -4.21 -21.60 7.04
N TYR A 73 -3.96 -20.79 6.01
CA TYR A 73 -2.84 -19.84 5.96
C TYR A 73 -3.24 -18.39 6.31
N LEU A 74 -4.39 -18.18 6.94
CA LEU A 74 -4.86 -16.82 7.27
C LEU A 74 -3.85 -16.05 8.13
N LEU A 75 -3.35 -16.64 9.21
CA LEU A 75 -2.41 -15.96 10.12
C LEU A 75 -1.05 -15.67 9.48
N PRO A 76 -0.38 -16.62 8.80
CA PRO A 76 0.85 -16.33 8.06
C PRO A 76 0.68 -15.25 7.00
N LEU A 77 -0.39 -15.28 6.23
CA LEU A 77 -0.67 -14.27 5.19
C LEU A 77 -0.94 -12.89 5.79
N LEU A 78 -1.63 -12.85 6.93
CA LEU A 78 -1.85 -11.60 7.66
C LEU A 78 -0.53 -11.00 8.12
N GLY A 79 0.33 -11.81 8.77
CA GLY A 79 1.65 -11.36 9.21
C GLY A 79 2.52 -10.86 8.08
N LEU A 80 2.55 -11.57 6.94
CA LEU A 80 3.26 -11.15 5.74
C LEU A 80 2.72 -9.81 5.20
N ASN A 81 1.42 -9.67 5.09
CA ASN A 81 0.79 -8.44 4.60
C ASN A 81 1.07 -7.24 5.51
N MET A 82 1.03 -7.45 6.84
CA MET A 82 1.39 -6.40 7.81
C MET A 82 2.87 -5.98 7.67
N GLY A 83 3.77 -6.95 7.51
CA GLY A 83 5.19 -6.67 7.30
C GLY A 83 5.44 -5.86 6.04
N LEU A 84 4.81 -6.22 4.93
CA LEU A 84 4.92 -5.49 3.67
C LEU A 84 4.29 -4.08 3.74
N ASP A 85 3.18 -3.91 4.45
CA ASP A 85 2.60 -2.59 4.70
C ASP A 85 3.51 -1.72 5.58
N ALA A 86 4.16 -2.31 6.57
CA ALA A 86 5.14 -1.59 7.40
C ALA A 86 6.32 -1.09 6.56
N ILE A 87 6.87 -1.94 5.69
CA ILE A 87 7.97 -1.56 4.78
C ILE A 87 7.53 -0.42 3.86
N ASP A 88 6.36 -0.49 3.23
CA ASP A 88 5.83 0.57 2.36
C ASP A 88 5.70 1.92 3.12
N HIS A 89 5.25 1.90 4.38
CA HIS A 89 5.19 3.10 5.21
C HIS A 89 6.56 3.64 5.61
N TYR A 90 7.53 2.76 5.88
CA TYR A 90 8.91 3.17 6.17
C TYR A 90 9.56 3.80 4.95
N ASP A 91 9.41 3.20 3.77
CA ASP A 91 9.95 3.72 2.52
C ASP A 91 9.28 5.03 2.11
N ALA A 92 7.96 5.17 2.31
CA ALA A 92 7.27 6.45 2.15
C ALA A 92 7.85 7.55 3.07
N SER A 93 8.13 7.21 4.33
CA SER A 93 8.76 8.12 5.29
C SER A 93 10.19 8.48 4.88
N TYR A 94 10.95 7.50 4.35
CA TYR A 94 12.29 7.73 3.82
C TYR A 94 12.26 8.67 2.61
N VAL A 95 11.38 8.42 1.63
CA VAL A 95 11.18 9.31 0.46
C VAL A 95 10.88 10.73 0.92
N SER A 96 9.94 10.91 1.86
CA SER A 96 9.64 12.23 2.42
C SER A 96 10.88 12.90 2.98
N LYS A 97 11.64 12.20 3.83
CA LYS A 97 12.84 12.74 4.49
C LYS A 97 13.92 13.18 3.51
N VAL A 98 14.25 12.34 2.51
CA VAL A 98 15.33 12.66 1.56
C VAL A 98 14.93 13.70 0.53
N CYS A 99 13.64 13.93 0.35
CA CYS A 99 13.12 14.96 -0.56
C CYS A 99 12.71 16.27 0.15
N GLY A 100 13.14 16.46 1.40
CA GLY A 100 12.97 17.73 2.15
C GLY A 100 11.67 17.81 2.95
N GLY A 101 10.92 16.70 3.09
CA GLY A 101 9.75 16.59 3.96
C GLY A 101 10.11 16.12 5.38
N MET A 102 9.09 15.97 6.21
CA MET A 102 9.22 15.42 7.55
C MET A 102 9.03 13.91 7.53
N ALA A 103 9.96 13.16 8.14
CA ALA A 103 9.80 11.72 8.34
C ALA A 103 8.63 11.43 9.29
N THR A 104 7.82 10.43 8.94
CA THR A 104 6.76 9.95 9.84
C THR A 104 7.38 9.18 11.01
N PRO A 105 7.07 9.52 12.27
CA PRO A 105 7.57 8.78 13.43
C PRO A 105 7.18 7.30 13.37
N SER A 106 8.10 6.41 13.72
CA SER A 106 7.91 4.94 13.68
C SER A 106 6.68 4.48 14.47
N ARG A 107 6.35 5.16 15.57
CA ARG A 107 5.15 4.86 16.37
C ARG A 107 3.88 5.05 15.56
N ASN A 108 3.79 6.12 14.76
CA ASN A 108 2.63 6.41 13.94
C ASN A 108 2.52 5.41 12.77
N ILE A 109 3.65 4.93 12.25
CA ILE A 109 3.69 3.88 11.22
C ILE A 109 3.11 2.59 11.80
N LEU A 110 3.59 2.16 12.97
CA LEU A 110 3.11 0.95 13.63
C LEU A 110 1.62 1.01 13.93
N GLU A 111 1.14 2.14 14.45
CA GLU A 111 -0.29 2.35 14.72
C GLU A 111 -1.14 2.22 13.45
N LYS A 112 -0.73 2.86 12.35
CA LYS A 112 -1.44 2.76 11.06
C LYS A 112 -1.46 1.34 10.52
N VAL A 113 -0.36 0.60 10.62
CA VAL A 113 -0.26 -0.79 10.16
C VAL A 113 -1.17 -1.70 10.99
N LEU A 114 -1.17 -1.55 12.32
CA LEU A 114 -2.01 -2.34 13.22
C LEU A 114 -3.51 -2.05 13.01
N LEU A 115 -3.89 -0.78 12.86
CA LEU A 115 -5.26 -0.40 12.55
C LEU A 115 -5.69 -0.93 11.20
N GLY A 116 -4.84 -0.84 10.17
CA GLY A 116 -5.10 -1.38 8.84
C GLY A 116 -5.29 -2.90 8.85
N ALA A 117 -4.48 -3.63 9.60
CA ALA A 117 -4.60 -5.08 9.77
C ALA A 117 -5.88 -5.47 10.53
N GLY A 118 -6.19 -4.77 11.63
CA GLY A 118 -7.43 -4.99 12.38
C GLY A 118 -8.67 -4.78 11.53
N PHE A 119 -8.71 -3.71 10.75
CA PHE A 119 -9.82 -3.43 9.83
C PHE A 119 -9.96 -4.50 8.74
N SER A 120 -8.84 -5.01 8.20
CA SER A 120 -8.85 -6.06 7.18
C SER A 120 -9.43 -7.38 7.69
N LEU A 121 -9.24 -7.70 8.98
CA LEU A 121 -9.85 -8.88 9.63
C LEU A 121 -11.37 -8.73 9.79
N PHE A 122 -11.84 -7.53 10.16
CA PHE A 122 -13.25 -7.28 10.41
C PHE A 122 -14.08 -7.10 9.12
N THR A 123 -13.49 -6.55 8.07
CA THR A 123 -14.21 -6.17 6.85
C THR A 123 -14.04 -7.16 5.70
N GLY A 124 -13.39 -8.31 5.92
CA GLY A 124 -13.21 -9.32 4.90
C GLY A 124 -12.56 -8.79 3.61
N ASN A 125 -11.55 -7.95 3.74
CA ASN A 125 -10.79 -7.37 2.62
C ASN A 125 -11.37 -6.10 1.97
N MET A 126 -12.37 -5.46 2.54
CA MET A 126 -12.81 -4.15 2.05
C MET A 126 -11.93 -3.04 2.62
N LYS A 127 -10.80 -2.75 1.96
CA LYS A 127 -10.05 -1.50 2.15
C LYS A 127 -10.86 -0.34 1.54
N VAL A 128 -11.87 0.14 2.23
CA VAL A 128 -12.69 1.27 1.77
C VAL A 128 -12.23 2.61 2.38
N TRP A 129 -11.41 2.61 3.43
CA TRP A 129 -11.09 3.83 4.16
C TRP A 129 -9.62 3.87 4.59
N SER A 130 -8.74 4.35 3.74
CA SER A 130 -7.49 5.00 4.15
C SER A 130 -7.10 6.04 3.11
N GLN A 131 -7.79 7.13 3.15
CA GLN A 131 -7.29 8.42 2.66
C GLN A 131 -6.97 9.29 3.85
#